data_89ff3cc7d592b3c01545f2418a171aab
#
_entry.id   89ff3cc7d592b3c01545f2418a171aab
#
_cell.length_a   1.000
_cell.length_b   1.000
_cell.length_c   1.000
_cell.angle_alpha   90.00
_cell.angle_beta   90.00
_cell.angle_gamma   90.00
#
_symmetry.space_group_name_H-M   'P 1'
#
loop_
_entity.id
_entity.type
_entity.pdbx_description
1 polymer ?
#
loop_
_entity_poly.entity_id
_entity_poly.type
_entity_poly.pdbx_seq_one_letter_code
_entity_poly.pdbx_strand_id
1 'polypeptide(L)'
;MVKQEVLAALDAVRGRYISGQELAAQLGVSRTAVWKAVAALRRDGIPIKAVTNRGYTLAQSVDVLNAAAVAAQLDEATVKALQIEVVDRLPGTNAALRSRADAGAREGLVLIAQAQSAGRGRGGHSFYSPPGGLYMSILLRPEIGARQAVGLTAMAAVAAARAAEKLCGVPITIKWVNDLWKNGKKVCGILTEAALDLESGMLDYAVLGLGFNVAAPADGWPEDLRDVAGALYDGSPAPGARAALAAAFLNAFWPLYRAGPRSGYLDEYRRRQALTGQRVLVTPRRGAPRAAQVQGIDDECKLVVRFDGESRPAALNSGEVSVRLL
;
A
#
# COMPACT_ATOMS: atom_id res chain seq x y z
N MET A 1 -18.92 1.98 11.76
CA MET A 1 -18.80 3.23 12.51
C MET A 1 -18.46 2.95 13.99
N VAL A 2 -19.37 2.63 14.88
CA VAL A 2 -19.12 2.49 16.35
C VAL A 2 -17.92 1.60 16.73
N LYS A 3 -17.67 0.49 16.03
CA LYS A 3 -16.54 -0.43 16.31
C LYS A 3 -15.18 0.26 16.13
N GLN A 4 -15.00 1.03 15.06
CA GLN A 4 -13.75 1.76 14.80
C GLN A 4 -13.57 2.95 15.75
N GLU A 5 -14.67 3.63 16.09
CA GLU A 5 -14.66 4.72 17.06
C GLU A 5 -14.29 4.24 18.47
N VAL A 6 -14.82 3.09 18.90
CA VAL A 6 -14.46 2.45 20.18
C VAL A 6 -12.97 2.03 20.15
N LEU A 7 -12.46 1.50 19.05
CA LEU A 7 -11.06 1.16 18.93
C LEU A 7 -10.16 2.42 19.01
N ALA A 8 -10.53 3.48 18.32
CA ALA A 8 -9.80 4.75 18.36
C ALA A 8 -9.78 5.37 19.76
N ALA A 9 -10.91 5.35 20.48
CA ALA A 9 -10.98 5.85 21.84
C ALA A 9 -10.14 5.03 22.83
N LEU A 10 -10.13 3.71 22.69
CA LEU A 10 -9.27 2.82 23.49
C LEU A 10 -7.77 3.03 23.16
N ASP A 11 -7.46 3.31 21.91
CA ASP A 11 -6.09 3.58 21.47
C ASP A 11 -5.55 4.91 22.02
N ALA A 12 -6.38 5.95 22.04
CA ALA A 12 -6.03 7.24 22.60
C ALA A 12 -5.69 7.20 24.10
N VAL A 13 -6.22 6.20 24.83
CA VAL A 13 -5.94 5.99 26.28
C VAL A 13 -5.14 4.71 26.53
N ARG A 14 -4.37 4.26 25.56
CA ARG A 14 -3.62 3.00 25.55
C ARG A 14 -2.90 2.74 26.88
N GLY A 15 -3.07 1.55 27.44
CA GLY A 15 -2.50 1.15 28.72
C GLY A 15 -3.26 1.65 29.97
N ARG A 16 -4.23 2.54 29.80
CA ARG A 16 -5.15 2.96 30.89
C ARG A 16 -6.52 2.30 30.71
N TYR A 17 -7.28 2.18 31.79
CA TYR A 17 -8.65 1.69 31.75
C TYR A 17 -9.61 2.85 31.52
N ILE A 18 -10.58 2.65 30.66
CA ILE A 18 -11.71 3.54 30.42
C ILE A 18 -13.00 2.75 30.59
N SER A 19 -13.96 3.30 31.35
CA SER A 19 -15.22 2.60 31.62
C SER A 19 -16.11 2.56 30.37
N GLY A 20 -16.97 1.54 30.28
CA GLY A 20 -17.97 1.47 29.18
C GLY A 20 -18.95 2.63 29.19
N GLN A 21 -19.15 3.30 30.31
CA GLN A 21 -19.99 4.49 30.43
C GLN A 21 -19.29 5.73 29.87
N GLU A 22 -18.01 5.93 30.19
CA GLU A 22 -17.20 7.02 29.62
C GLU A 22 -17.08 6.89 28.11
N LEU A 23 -16.80 5.68 27.59
CA LEU A 23 -16.79 5.42 26.14
C LEU A 23 -18.13 5.73 25.49
N ALA A 24 -19.25 5.32 26.12
CA ALA A 24 -20.59 5.58 25.61
C ALA A 24 -20.89 7.09 25.56
N ALA A 25 -20.52 7.83 26.61
CA ALA A 25 -20.69 9.29 26.68
C ALA A 25 -19.82 10.00 25.64
N GLN A 26 -18.53 9.64 25.54
CA GLN A 26 -17.57 10.22 24.59
C GLN A 26 -18.00 10.05 23.14
N LEU A 27 -18.58 8.88 22.80
CA LEU A 27 -18.96 8.53 21.44
C LEU A 27 -20.44 8.80 21.11
N GLY A 28 -21.23 9.27 22.05
CA GLY A 28 -22.66 9.54 21.84
C GLY A 28 -23.47 8.27 21.56
N VAL A 29 -23.07 7.11 22.11
CA VAL A 29 -23.71 5.80 21.86
C VAL A 29 -24.16 5.14 23.16
N SER A 30 -24.97 4.06 23.07
CA SER A 30 -25.35 3.30 24.26
C SER A 30 -24.22 2.42 24.79
N ARG A 31 -24.23 2.12 26.10
CA ARG A 31 -23.30 1.14 26.72
C ARG A 31 -23.37 -0.23 26.04
N THR A 32 -24.57 -0.64 25.60
CA THR A 32 -24.77 -1.88 24.86
C THR A 32 -24.06 -1.86 23.51
N ALA A 33 -24.05 -0.72 22.81
CA ALA A 33 -23.33 -0.54 21.56
C ALA A 33 -21.82 -0.65 21.78
N VAL A 34 -21.27 -0.02 22.84
CA VAL A 34 -19.87 -0.17 23.24
C VAL A 34 -19.53 -1.63 23.54
N TRP A 35 -20.35 -2.34 24.33
CA TRP A 35 -20.13 -3.75 24.65
C TRP A 35 -20.10 -4.63 23.39
N LYS A 36 -21.07 -4.43 22.46
CA LYS A 36 -21.10 -5.16 21.17
C LYS A 36 -19.86 -4.87 20.33
N ALA A 37 -19.42 -3.60 20.30
CA ALA A 37 -18.22 -3.20 19.59
C ALA A 37 -16.96 -3.85 20.16
N VAL A 38 -16.77 -3.84 21.48
CA VAL A 38 -15.67 -4.53 22.16
C VAL A 38 -15.69 -6.03 21.91
N ALA A 39 -16.88 -6.68 21.98
CA ALA A 39 -17.02 -8.10 21.68
C ALA A 39 -16.65 -8.42 20.21
N ALA A 40 -17.01 -7.55 19.27
CA ALA A 40 -16.62 -7.69 17.87
C ALA A 40 -15.11 -7.50 17.67
N LEU A 41 -14.49 -6.48 18.27
CA LEU A 41 -13.05 -6.24 18.23
C LEU A 41 -12.25 -7.43 18.77
N ARG A 42 -12.72 -8.04 19.86
CA ARG A 42 -12.10 -9.26 20.43
C ARG A 42 -12.19 -10.46 19.49
N ARG A 43 -13.32 -10.66 18.82
CA ARG A 43 -13.47 -11.71 17.81
C ARG A 43 -12.53 -11.53 16.62
N ASP A 44 -12.21 -10.27 16.31
CA ASP A 44 -11.24 -9.94 15.25
C ASP A 44 -9.77 -10.00 15.73
N GLY A 45 -9.54 -10.54 16.94
CA GLY A 45 -8.20 -10.75 17.47
C GLY A 45 -7.59 -9.52 18.16
N ILE A 46 -8.34 -8.43 18.36
CA ILE A 46 -7.83 -7.26 19.10
C ILE A 46 -7.82 -7.57 20.61
N PRO A 47 -6.66 -7.63 21.27
CA PRO A 47 -6.57 -8.01 22.68
C PRO A 47 -6.98 -6.85 23.60
N ILE A 48 -8.28 -6.69 23.78
CA ILE A 48 -8.88 -5.76 24.72
C ILE A 48 -9.09 -6.48 26.05
N LYS A 49 -8.46 -6.02 27.14
CA LYS A 49 -8.72 -6.48 28.50
C LYS A 49 -9.97 -5.78 29.04
N ALA A 50 -10.85 -6.53 29.71
CA ALA A 50 -11.95 -5.99 30.48
C ALA A 50 -11.78 -6.40 31.93
N VAL A 51 -11.89 -5.46 32.84
CA VAL A 51 -11.81 -5.67 34.29
C VAL A 51 -13.06 -5.08 34.91
N THR A 52 -13.73 -5.87 35.74
CA THR A 52 -14.92 -5.44 36.49
C THR A 52 -14.62 -4.16 37.25
N ASN A 53 -15.51 -3.19 37.19
CA ASN A 53 -15.42 -1.86 37.82
C ASN A 53 -14.27 -0.96 37.34
N ARG A 54 -13.42 -1.41 36.40
CA ARG A 54 -12.37 -0.58 35.80
C ARG A 54 -12.62 -0.28 34.34
N GLY A 55 -13.38 -1.15 33.63
CA GLY A 55 -13.70 -0.98 32.23
C GLY A 55 -12.75 -1.72 31.29
N TYR A 56 -12.45 -1.10 30.17
CA TYR A 56 -11.69 -1.68 29.06
C TYR A 56 -10.31 -1.02 28.92
N THR A 57 -9.33 -1.79 28.50
CA THR A 57 -8.02 -1.25 28.09
C THR A 57 -7.47 -2.05 26.90
N LEU A 58 -6.81 -1.34 25.99
CA LEU A 58 -6.07 -1.93 24.91
C LEU A 58 -4.64 -2.25 25.39
N ALA A 59 -4.14 -3.45 25.07
CA ALA A 59 -2.77 -3.80 25.40
C ALA A 59 -1.79 -2.89 24.64
N GLN A 60 -0.66 -2.54 25.27
CA GLN A 60 0.33 -1.61 24.67
C GLN A 60 0.97 -2.16 23.40
N SER A 61 1.07 -3.50 23.27
CA SER A 61 1.71 -4.18 22.14
C SER A 61 0.82 -4.30 20.88
N VAL A 62 -0.41 -3.77 20.89
CA VAL A 62 -1.33 -3.95 19.77
C VAL A 62 -1.04 -2.97 18.64
N ASP A 63 -0.86 -3.49 17.43
CA ASP A 63 -0.79 -2.67 16.22
C ASP A 63 -2.21 -2.26 15.77
N VAL A 64 -2.62 -1.05 16.14
CA VAL A 64 -3.94 -0.50 15.78
C VAL A 64 -3.82 0.31 14.49
N LEU A 65 -4.63 -0.07 13.51
CA LEU A 65 -4.78 0.68 12.25
C LEU A 65 -6.18 1.31 12.21
N ASN A 66 -6.24 2.63 12.34
CA ASN A 66 -7.46 3.42 12.20
C ASN A 66 -7.15 4.78 11.55
N ALA A 67 -8.19 5.47 11.08
CA ALA A 67 -8.04 6.74 10.37
C ALA A 67 -7.38 7.83 11.22
N ALA A 68 -7.73 7.91 12.51
CA ALA A 68 -7.18 8.91 13.42
C ALA A 68 -5.67 8.68 13.68
N ALA A 69 -5.24 7.40 13.85
CA ALA A 69 -3.84 7.06 14.05
C ALA A 69 -2.97 7.35 12.81
N VAL A 70 -3.52 7.23 11.62
CA VAL A 70 -2.86 7.64 10.37
C VAL A 70 -2.81 9.15 10.27
N ALA A 71 -3.95 9.83 10.42
CA ALA A 71 -4.07 11.28 10.28
C ALA A 71 -3.18 12.06 11.27
N ALA A 72 -3.04 11.56 12.52
CA ALA A 72 -2.19 12.17 13.53
C ALA A 72 -0.68 12.19 13.17
N GLN A 73 -0.25 11.42 12.17
CA GLN A 73 1.13 11.34 11.73
C GLN A 73 1.34 11.97 10.33
N LEU A 74 0.30 12.56 9.76
CA LEU A 74 0.41 13.29 8.50
C LEU A 74 0.94 14.71 8.72
N ASP A 75 1.74 15.16 7.77
CA ASP A 75 2.16 16.55 7.70
C ASP A 75 0.97 17.46 7.43
N GLU A 76 1.04 18.73 7.85
CA GLU A 76 -0.07 19.69 7.78
C GLU A 76 -0.66 19.84 6.36
N ALA A 77 0.20 19.88 5.34
CA ALA A 77 -0.24 19.97 3.95
C ALA A 77 -0.93 18.69 3.47
N THR A 78 -0.44 17.52 3.89
CA THR A 78 -0.97 16.22 3.50
C THR A 78 -2.30 15.93 4.18
N VAL A 79 -2.45 16.23 5.47
CA VAL A 79 -3.70 15.98 6.21
C VAL A 79 -4.86 16.85 5.70
N LYS A 80 -4.57 18.07 5.24
CA LYS A 80 -5.59 18.96 4.65
C LYS A 80 -6.07 18.49 3.27
N ALA A 81 -5.21 17.76 2.54
CA ALA A 81 -5.50 17.32 1.18
C ALA A 81 -6.14 15.94 1.10
N LEU A 82 -5.98 15.10 2.13
CA LEU A 82 -6.39 13.70 2.09
C LEU A 82 -7.53 13.40 3.07
N GLN A 83 -8.47 12.58 2.60
CA GLN A 83 -9.52 11.99 3.43
C GLN A 83 -9.21 10.53 3.69
N ILE A 84 -8.95 10.14 4.94
CA ILE A 84 -8.57 8.78 5.32
C ILE A 84 -9.79 8.00 5.80
N GLU A 85 -10.01 6.84 5.19
CA GLU A 85 -11.00 5.86 5.62
C GLU A 85 -10.32 4.52 5.89
N VAL A 86 -10.68 3.87 6.99
CA VAL A 86 -10.20 2.53 7.35
C VAL A 86 -11.38 1.60 7.53
N VAL A 87 -11.33 0.44 6.88
CA VAL A 87 -12.36 -0.60 6.94
C VAL A 87 -11.76 -1.93 7.35
N ASP A 88 -12.58 -2.81 7.92
CA ASP A 88 -12.10 -4.11 8.38
C ASP A 88 -11.74 -5.04 7.21
N ARG A 89 -12.68 -5.23 6.29
CA ARG A 89 -12.51 -6.13 5.14
C ARG A 89 -13.37 -5.69 3.97
N LEU A 90 -12.84 -5.85 2.77
CA LEU A 90 -13.57 -5.69 1.51
C LEU A 90 -12.91 -6.56 0.42
N PRO A 91 -13.52 -6.71 -0.75
CA PRO A 91 -12.90 -7.47 -1.86
C PRO A 91 -11.54 -6.89 -2.28
N GLY A 92 -11.45 -5.58 -2.48
CA GLY A 92 -10.22 -4.89 -2.84
C GLY A 92 -10.37 -3.37 -2.77
N THR A 93 -9.36 -2.70 -2.21
CA THR A 93 -9.36 -1.23 -2.03
C THR A 93 -9.40 -0.49 -3.37
N ASN A 94 -8.68 -0.97 -4.39
CA ASN A 94 -8.74 -0.40 -5.74
C ASN A 94 -10.14 -0.46 -6.34
N ALA A 95 -10.78 -1.63 -6.30
CA ALA A 95 -12.12 -1.82 -6.86
C ALA A 95 -13.15 -0.92 -6.16
N ALA A 96 -13.06 -0.79 -4.84
CA ALA A 96 -13.94 0.09 -4.06
C ALA A 96 -13.73 1.57 -4.41
N LEU A 97 -12.47 2.02 -4.57
CA LEU A 97 -12.21 3.42 -4.96
C LEU A 97 -12.58 3.70 -6.42
N ARG A 98 -12.42 2.75 -7.33
CA ARG A 98 -12.89 2.92 -8.73
C ARG A 98 -14.40 3.17 -8.75
N SER A 99 -15.18 2.34 -8.05
CA SER A 99 -16.64 2.54 -7.97
C SER A 99 -17.01 3.90 -7.38
N ARG A 100 -16.24 4.40 -6.40
CA ARG A 100 -16.45 5.74 -5.84
C ARG A 100 -16.01 6.85 -6.80
N ALA A 101 -14.94 6.65 -7.56
CA ALA A 101 -14.48 7.59 -8.58
C ALA A 101 -15.52 7.76 -9.69
N ASP A 102 -16.11 6.64 -10.16
CA ASP A 102 -17.21 6.61 -11.14
C ASP A 102 -18.46 7.31 -10.60
N ALA A 103 -18.67 7.31 -9.27
CA ALA A 103 -19.73 8.05 -8.60
C ALA A 103 -19.37 9.51 -8.27
N GLY A 104 -18.27 10.04 -8.79
CA GLY A 104 -17.86 11.43 -8.65
C GLY A 104 -17.07 11.77 -7.38
N ALA A 105 -16.48 10.80 -6.69
CA ALA A 105 -15.62 11.06 -5.55
C ALA A 105 -14.44 11.98 -5.92
N ARG A 106 -14.06 12.85 -4.99
CA ARG A 106 -12.97 13.81 -5.17
C ARG A 106 -11.60 13.15 -5.02
N GLU A 107 -10.58 13.78 -5.63
CA GLU A 107 -9.17 13.46 -5.40
C GLU A 107 -8.80 13.50 -3.91
N GLY A 108 -7.85 12.65 -3.51
CA GLY A 108 -7.34 12.61 -2.15
C GLY A 108 -8.10 11.67 -1.21
N LEU A 109 -9.10 10.92 -1.72
CA LEU A 109 -9.74 9.87 -0.93
C LEU A 109 -8.80 8.67 -0.79
N VAL A 110 -8.44 8.32 0.44
CA VAL A 110 -7.58 7.19 0.81
C VAL A 110 -8.41 6.14 1.52
N LEU A 111 -8.45 4.93 0.96
CA LEU A 111 -9.14 3.78 1.54
C LEU A 111 -8.13 2.72 1.97
N ILE A 112 -8.14 2.39 3.26
CA ILE A 112 -7.28 1.38 3.87
C ILE A 112 -8.15 0.21 4.35
N ALA A 113 -7.73 -1.03 4.06
CA ALA A 113 -8.38 -2.25 4.55
C ALA A 113 -7.46 -3.03 5.48
N GLN A 114 -8.02 -3.64 6.54
CA GLN A 114 -7.29 -4.55 7.42
C GLN A 114 -7.01 -5.90 6.76
N ALA A 115 -7.87 -6.30 5.80
CA ALA A 115 -7.69 -7.48 4.95
C ALA A 115 -8.49 -7.33 3.65
N GLN A 116 -8.07 -8.04 2.60
CA GLN A 116 -8.84 -8.13 1.34
C GLN A 116 -9.18 -9.58 1.03
N SER A 117 -10.40 -9.84 0.51
CA SER A 117 -10.81 -11.18 0.10
C SER A 117 -10.51 -11.50 -1.36
N ALA A 118 -10.28 -10.49 -2.19
CA ALA A 118 -9.97 -10.60 -3.62
C ALA A 118 -8.96 -9.51 -4.05
N GLY A 119 -7.85 -9.39 -3.29
CA GLY A 119 -6.76 -8.48 -3.62
C GLY A 119 -6.19 -8.76 -5.01
N ARG A 120 -5.90 -7.70 -5.77
CA ARG A 120 -5.44 -7.80 -7.16
C ARG A 120 -4.04 -7.23 -7.32
N GLY A 121 -3.25 -7.93 -8.15
CA GLY A 121 -1.99 -7.48 -8.70
C GLY A 121 -2.12 -7.21 -10.21
N ARG A 122 -1.01 -6.87 -10.84
CA ARG A 122 -0.93 -6.63 -12.29
C ARG A 122 -1.18 -7.92 -13.09
N GLY A 123 -1.69 -7.76 -14.32
CA GLY A 123 -1.90 -8.89 -15.24
C GLY A 123 -2.96 -9.90 -14.77
N GLY A 124 -3.84 -9.53 -13.86
CA GLY A 124 -4.89 -10.42 -13.34
C GLY A 124 -4.44 -11.34 -12.21
N HIS A 125 -3.19 -11.24 -11.75
CA HIS A 125 -2.72 -12.02 -10.60
C HIS A 125 -3.43 -11.61 -9.31
N SER A 126 -3.64 -12.56 -8.41
CA SER A 126 -4.09 -12.26 -7.05
C SER A 126 -2.97 -11.63 -6.21
N PHE A 127 -3.37 -10.81 -5.23
CA PHE A 127 -2.46 -10.33 -4.18
C PHE A 127 -2.98 -10.86 -2.83
N TYR A 128 -2.24 -11.75 -2.22
CA TYR A 128 -2.61 -12.35 -0.93
C TYR A 128 -2.62 -11.28 0.15
N SER A 129 -3.77 -11.07 0.79
CA SER A 129 -4.03 -9.91 1.65
C SER A 129 -4.64 -10.31 3.01
N PRO A 130 -3.95 -11.12 3.83
CA PRO A 130 -4.42 -11.52 5.15
C PRO A 130 -4.37 -10.35 6.16
N PRO A 131 -5.00 -10.45 7.34
CA PRO A 131 -4.78 -9.52 8.44
C PRO A 131 -3.28 -9.37 8.78
N GLY A 132 -2.87 -8.16 9.19
CA GLY A 132 -1.47 -7.86 9.54
C GLY A 132 -0.66 -7.17 8.44
N GLY A 133 -1.13 -7.15 7.20
CA GLY A 133 -0.60 -6.30 6.14
C GLY A 133 -1.19 -4.88 6.15
N LEU A 134 -0.71 -4.03 5.24
CA LEU A 134 -1.28 -2.72 4.95
C LEU A 134 -1.75 -2.70 3.50
N TYR A 135 -3.06 -2.62 3.30
CA TYR A 135 -3.69 -2.57 1.98
C TYR A 135 -4.39 -1.24 1.82
N MET A 136 -3.84 -0.40 0.96
CA MET A 136 -4.26 0.99 0.82
C MET A 136 -4.39 1.37 -0.64
N SER A 137 -5.41 2.16 -0.96
CA SER A 137 -5.53 2.81 -2.26
C SER A 137 -5.81 4.30 -2.09
N ILE A 138 -5.33 5.11 -3.03
CA ILE A 138 -5.60 6.55 -3.12
C ILE A 138 -6.21 6.89 -4.46
N LEU A 139 -7.25 7.72 -4.46
CA LEU A 139 -7.87 8.27 -5.65
C LEU A 139 -7.15 9.55 -6.08
N LEU A 140 -6.71 9.58 -7.33
CA LEU A 140 -6.00 10.68 -7.97
C LEU A 140 -6.77 11.17 -9.20
N ARG A 141 -6.69 12.47 -9.49
CA ARG A 141 -7.22 13.08 -10.74
C ARG A 141 -6.13 13.92 -11.39
N PRO A 142 -5.10 13.27 -11.96
CA PRO A 142 -3.98 13.96 -12.55
C PRO A 142 -4.32 14.47 -13.95
N GLU A 143 -3.87 15.67 -14.27
CA GLU A 143 -3.94 16.24 -15.63
C GLU A 143 -2.80 15.68 -16.51
N ILE A 144 -2.82 14.37 -16.78
CA ILE A 144 -1.81 13.67 -17.60
C ILE A 144 -2.46 12.70 -18.59
N GLY A 145 -1.77 12.42 -19.68
CA GLY A 145 -2.19 11.40 -20.64
C GLY A 145 -1.84 9.98 -20.20
N ALA A 146 -2.45 8.99 -20.86
CA ALA A 146 -2.30 7.56 -20.55
C ALA A 146 -0.83 7.08 -20.50
N ARG A 147 0.01 7.60 -21.40
CA ARG A 147 1.44 7.21 -21.45
C ARG A 147 2.22 7.61 -20.20
N GLN A 148 1.79 8.67 -19.51
CA GLN A 148 2.44 9.20 -18.31
C GLN A 148 1.99 8.49 -17.03
N ALA A 149 0.94 7.66 -17.09
CA ALA A 149 0.39 6.95 -15.94
C ALA A 149 1.42 6.04 -15.24
N VAL A 150 2.39 5.49 -15.97
CA VAL A 150 3.48 4.68 -15.39
C VAL A 150 4.32 5.49 -14.41
N GLY A 151 4.45 6.81 -14.61
CA GLY A 151 5.13 7.71 -13.70
C GLY A 151 4.50 7.75 -12.30
N LEU A 152 3.16 7.64 -12.20
CA LEU A 152 2.47 7.53 -10.90
C LEU A 152 2.93 6.29 -10.12
N THR A 153 3.07 5.16 -10.82
CA THR A 153 3.59 3.91 -10.22
C THR A 153 5.03 4.06 -9.75
N ALA A 154 5.89 4.71 -10.55
CA ALA A 154 7.28 4.93 -10.21
C ALA A 154 7.44 5.90 -9.03
N MET A 155 6.68 7.01 -8.98
CA MET A 155 6.63 7.92 -7.82
C MET A 155 6.19 7.18 -6.56
N ALA A 156 5.15 6.35 -6.68
CA ALA A 156 4.65 5.55 -5.55
C ALA A 156 5.69 4.53 -5.08
N ALA A 157 6.44 3.90 -5.98
CA ALA A 157 7.50 2.96 -5.62
C ALA A 157 8.63 3.65 -4.85
N VAL A 158 9.03 4.86 -5.24
CA VAL A 158 10.02 5.66 -4.51
C VAL A 158 9.50 6.04 -3.12
N ALA A 159 8.28 6.60 -3.05
CA ALA A 159 7.67 6.98 -1.78
C ALA A 159 7.49 5.79 -0.82
N ALA A 160 7.07 4.65 -1.36
CA ALA A 160 6.88 3.42 -0.61
C ALA A 160 8.22 2.83 -0.11
N ALA A 161 9.29 2.90 -0.92
CA ALA A 161 10.62 2.50 -0.50
C ALA A 161 11.14 3.38 0.64
N ARG A 162 11.02 4.71 0.53
CA ARG A 162 11.38 5.67 1.60
C ARG A 162 10.64 5.38 2.90
N ALA A 163 9.32 5.17 2.81
CA ALA A 163 8.48 4.87 3.97
C ALA A 163 8.88 3.54 4.63
N ALA A 164 9.10 2.50 3.85
CA ALA A 164 9.51 1.20 4.35
C ALA A 164 10.90 1.25 5.01
N GLU A 165 11.89 1.88 4.39
CA GLU A 165 13.24 2.06 4.96
C GLU A 165 13.23 2.82 6.27
N LYS A 166 12.43 3.91 6.36
CA LYS A 166 12.28 4.69 7.60
C LYS A 166 11.81 3.84 8.78
N LEU A 167 10.98 2.81 8.51
CA LEU A 167 10.39 1.99 9.56
C LEU A 167 11.18 0.71 9.86
N CYS A 168 11.73 0.04 8.84
CA CYS A 168 12.44 -1.23 9.04
C CYS A 168 13.97 -1.09 9.14
N GLY A 169 14.52 0.10 8.84
CA GLY A 169 15.96 0.39 8.96
C GLY A 169 16.87 -0.34 7.96
N VAL A 170 16.29 -1.00 6.94
CA VAL A 170 17.05 -1.73 5.91
C VAL A 170 16.75 -1.22 4.52
N PRO A 171 17.72 -1.28 3.58
CA PRO A 171 17.52 -0.84 2.20
C PRO A 171 16.39 -1.59 1.51
N ILE A 172 15.59 -0.84 0.74
CA ILE A 172 14.50 -1.37 -0.09
C ILE A 172 14.83 -1.10 -1.56
N THR A 173 14.87 -2.14 -2.36
CA THR A 173 15.06 -2.04 -3.79
C THR A 173 13.74 -2.14 -4.54
N ILE A 174 13.72 -1.65 -5.79
CA ILE A 174 12.55 -1.69 -6.64
C ILE A 174 12.79 -2.68 -7.78
N LYS A 175 11.99 -3.72 -7.88
CA LYS A 175 11.91 -4.53 -9.08
C LYS A 175 10.93 -3.89 -10.04
N TRP A 176 11.43 -3.52 -11.20
CA TRP A 176 10.64 -2.90 -12.27
C TRP A 176 9.35 -3.67 -12.55
N VAL A 177 8.23 -3.03 -12.53
CA VAL A 177 8.01 -1.56 -12.44
C VAL A 177 7.48 -1.19 -11.05
N ASN A 178 6.98 -2.14 -10.26
CA ASN A 178 5.98 -1.92 -9.23
C ASN A 178 6.14 -2.76 -7.96
N ASP A 179 7.20 -3.55 -7.85
CA ASP A 179 7.42 -4.40 -6.68
C ASP A 179 8.58 -3.87 -5.82
N LEU A 180 8.37 -3.79 -4.51
CA LEU A 180 9.44 -3.49 -3.57
C LEU A 180 10.00 -4.78 -2.99
N TRP A 181 11.32 -4.83 -2.91
CA TRP A 181 12.06 -5.99 -2.43
C TRP A 181 12.93 -5.64 -1.22
N LYS A 182 12.88 -6.50 -0.21
CA LYS A 182 13.79 -6.57 0.92
C LYS A 182 14.49 -7.91 0.87
N ASN A 183 15.84 -7.92 0.83
CA ASN A 183 16.64 -9.15 0.80
C ASN A 183 16.19 -10.15 -0.30
N GLY A 184 15.89 -9.66 -1.50
CA GLY A 184 15.49 -10.48 -2.63
C GLY A 184 14.04 -10.99 -2.61
N LYS A 185 13.25 -10.70 -1.55
CA LYS A 185 11.84 -11.09 -1.44
C LYS A 185 10.91 -9.88 -1.56
N LYS A 186 9.76 -10.09 -2.19
CA LYS A 186 8.76 -9.05 -2.39
C LYS A 186 8.05 -8.70 -1.07
N VAL A 187 8.16 -7.45 -0.65
CA VAL A 187 7.51 -6.91 0.57
C VAL A 187 6.38 -5.94 0.27
N CYS A 188 6.29 -5.45 -0.98
CA CYS A 188 5.17 -4.61 -1.42
C CYS A 188 4.91 -4.80 -2.90
N GLY A 189 3.64 -4.73 -3.30
CA GLY A 189 3.20 -4.61 -4.67
C GLY A 189 2.38 -3.33 -4.86
N ILE A 190 2.56 -2.67 -6.00
CA ILE A 190 1.85 -1.43 -6.36
C ILE A 190 1.02 -1.70 -7.60
N LEU A 191 -0.23 -1.25 -7.61
CA LEU A 191 -1.13 -1.39 -8.75
C LEU A 191 -1.83 -0.06 -9.05
N THR A 192 -1.47 0.57 -10.17
CA THR A 192 -2.17 1.74 -10.68
C THR A 192 -3.18 1.31 -11.73
N GLU A 193 -4.46 1.61 -11.51
CA GLU A 193 -5.56 1.44 -12.45
C GLU A 193 -6.12 2.81 -12.78
N ALA A 194 -6.40 3.07 -14.05
CA ALA A 194 -6.87 4.39 -14.50
C ALA A 194 -8.05 4.26 -15.47
N ALA A 195 -8.93 5.24 -15.42
CA ALA A 195 -9.93 5.49 -16.46
C ALA A 195 -9.44 6.60 -17.39
N LEU A 196 -9.76 6.47 -18.67
CA LEU A 196 -9.44 7.45 -19.71
C LEU A 196 -10.71 8.18 -20.12
N ASP A 197 -10.62 9.48 -20.23
CA ASP A 197 -11.56 10.26 -21.02
C ASP A 197 -11.20 10.07 -22.51
N LEU A 198 -12.12 9.45 -23.24
CA LEU A 198 -11.90 9.10 -24.64
C LEU A 198 -11.90 10.32 -25.57
N GLU A 199 -12.48 11.44 -25.15
CA GLU A 199 -12.52 12.67 -25.97
C GLU A 199 -11.18 13.42 -25.87
N SER A 200 -10.65 13.60 -24.66
CA SER A 200 -9.40 14.33 -24.43
C SER A 200 -8.15 13.45 -24.51
N GLY A 201 -8.27 12.13 -24.35
CA GLY A 201 -7.14 11.20 -24.20
C GLY A 201 -6.38 11.33 -22.88
N MET A 202 -6.93 12.13 -21.95
CA MET A 202 -6.38 12.35 -20.62
C MET A 202 -6.94 11.32 -19.63
N LEU A 203 -6.30 11.19 -18.45
CA LEU A 203 -6.87 10.40 -17.37
C LEU A 203 -8.06 11.16 -16.76
N ASP A 204 -9.21 10.52 -16.67
CA ASP A 204 -10.32 11.00 -15.83
C ASP A 204 -9.96 10.82 -14.35
N TYR A 205 -9.47 9.64 -13.99
CA TYR A 205 -8.90 9.37 -12.67
C TYR A 205 -7.88 8.24 -12.73
N ALA A 206 -7.07 8.15 -11.66
CA ALA A 206 -6.26 6.98 -11.36
C ALA A 206 -6.49 6.51 -9.92
N VAL A 207 -6.54 5.21 -9.71
CA VAL A 207 -6.54 4.58 -8.40
C VAL A 207 -5.19 3.89 -8.20
N LEU A 208 -4.41 4.42 -7.27
CA LEU A 208 -3.10 3.90 -6.92
C LEU A 208 -3.22 3.02 -5.68
N GLY A 209 -3.07 1.71 -5.85
CA GLY A 209 -3.11 0.73 -4.78
C GLY A 209 -1.73 0.27 -4.34
N LEU A 210 -1.56 0.06 -3.03
CA LEU A 210 -0.37 -0.52 -2.41
C LEU A 210 -0.78 -1.66 -1.49
N GLY A 211 -0.06 -2.78 -1.59
CA GLY A 211 -0.15 -3.89 -0.66
C GLY A 211 1.22 -4.13 -0.02
N PHE A 212 1.36 -3.79 1.26
CA PHE A 212 2.56 -4.10 2.03
C PHE A 212 2.39 -5.36 2.88
N ASN A 213 3.34 -6.24 2.79
CA ASN A 213 3.53 -7.35 3.71
C ASN A 213 4.28 -6.80 4.94
N VAL A 214 3.56 -6.34 5.95
CA VAL A 214 4.20 -5.71 7.13
C VAL A 214 4.84 -6.75 8.01
N ALA A 215 4.10 -7.83 8.34
CA ALA A 215 4.62 -9.01 9.00
C ALA A 215 4.26 -10.27 8.20
N ALA A 216 4.95 -11.36 8.45
CA ALA A 216 4.55 -12.66 7.89
C ALA A 216 3.17 -13.04 8.44
N PRO A 217 2.30 -13.69 7.63
CA PRO A 217 1.03 -14.20 8.11
C PRO A 217 1.22 -15.21 9.24
N ALA A 218 0.28 -15.26 10.19
CA ALA A 218 0.35 -16.15 11.35
C ALA A 218 0.48 -17.63 10.94
N ASP A 219 -0.22 -18.02 9.86
CA ASP A 219 -0.20 -19.38 9.31
C ASP A 219 0.92 -19.59 8.26
N GLY A 220 1.84 -18.63 8.14
CA GLY A 220 2.88 -18.60 7.11
C GLY A 220 2.37 -18.21 5.72
N TRP A 221 3.28 -18.18 4.76
CA TRP A 221 2.96 -17.90 3.37
C TRP A 221 2.35 -19.15 2.70
N PRO A 222 1.35 -18.98 1.80
CA PRO A 222 0.93 -20.03 0.88
C PRO A 222 2.13 -20.64 0.13
N GLU A 223 2.03 -21.90 -0.26
CA GLU A 223 3.15 -22.66 -0.83
C GLU A 223 3.78 -21.96 -2.05
N ASP A 224 2.97 -21.43 -2.95
CA ASP A 224 3.36 -20.70 -4.15
C ASP A 224 4.01 -19.33 -3.87
N LEU A 225 3.90 -18.82 -2.65
CA LEU A 225 4.45 -17.53 -2.25
C LEU A 225 5.69 -17.62 -1.33
N ARG A 226 6.01 -18.78 -0.78
CA ARG A 226 7.08 -18.96 0.23
C ARG A 226 8.45 -18.46 -0.21
N ASP A 227 8.77 -18.65 -1.50
CA ASP A 227 10.08 -18.28 -2.04
C ASP A 227 10.14 -16.84 -2.56
N VAL A 228 8.99 -16.24 -2.85
CA VAL A 228 8.90 -14.93 -3.48
C VAL A 228 8.41 -13.82 -2.56
N ALA A 229 7.57 -14.14 -1.58
CA ALA A 229 7.05 -13.17 -0.62
C ALA A 229 7.95 -13.01 0.60
N GLY A 230 8.12 -11.77 1.05
CA GLY A 230 8.78 -11.40 2.28
C GLY A 230 7.92 -10.45 3.08
N ALA A 231 8.39 -10.08 4.28
CA ALA A 231 7.77 -9.09 5.13
C ALA A 231 8.76 -7.97 5.51
N LEU A 232 8.23 -6.78 5.85
CA LEU A 232 9.07 -5.66 6.29
C LEU A 232 9.75 -5.97 7.63
N TYR A 233 9.02 -6.60 8.56
CA TYR A 233 9.53 -7.02 9.85
C TYR A 233 9.73 -8.53 9.86
N ASP A 234 10.89 -8.97 10.38
CA ASP A 234 11.22 -10.39 10.52
C ASP A 234 10.55 -11.02 11.78
N GLY A 235 9.85 -10.21 12.57
CA GLY A 235 9.09 -10.57 13.76
C GLY A 235 7.84 -9.72 13.90
N SER A 236 7.34 -9.56 15.12
CA SER A 236 6.18 -8.71 15.39
C SER A 236 6.54 -7.23 15.14
N PRO A 237 5.75 -6.50 14.34
CA PRO A 237 5.96 -5.08 14.13
C PRO A 237 5.71 -4.30 15.44
N ALA A 238 6.34 -3.13 15.57
CA ALA A 238 6.06 -2.22 16.65
C ALA A 238 4.56 -1.81 16.67
N PRO A 239 3.99 -1.51 17.84
CA PRO A 239 2.63 -0.98 17.94
C PRO A 239 2.46 0.27 17.07
N GLY A 240 1.41 0.31 16.26
CA GLY A 240 1.14 1.41 15.34
C GLY A 240 1.99 1.41 14.05
N ALA A 241 2.79 0.38 13.80
CA ALA A 241 3.66 0.30 12.63
C ALA A 241 2.90 0.45 11.30
N ARG A 242 1.70 -0.13 11.17
CA ARG A 242 0.89 0.00 9.94
C ARG A 242 0.39 1.43 9.74
N ALA A 243 -0.06 2.09 10.81
CA ALA A 243 -0.48 3.49 10.72
C ALA A 243 0.71 4.40 10.40
N ALA A 244 1.87 4.16 11.02
CA ALA A 244 3.10 4.88 10.74
C ALA A 244 3.59 4.68 9.29
N LEU A 245 3.49 3.45 8.76
CA LEU A 245 3.84 3.14 7.37
C LEU A 245 2.91 3.84 6.38
N ALA A 246 1.59 3.80 6.64
CA ALA A 246 0.61 4.50 5.81
C ALA A 246 0.88 6.01 5.79
N ALA A 247 1.08 6.63 6.94
CA ALA A 247 1.37 8.05 7.05
C ALA A 247 2.71 8.42 6.40
N ALA A 248 3.77 7.65 6.63
CA ALA A 248 5.08 7.87 6.03
C ALA A 248 5.03 7.79 4.49
N PHE A 249 4.26 6.82 3.95
CA PHE A 249 4.04 6.75 2.51
C PHE A 249 3.28 7.98 2.00
N LEU A 250 2.18 8.36 2.61
CA LEU A 250 1.35 9.48 2.17
C LEU A 250 2.12 10.81 2.23
N ASN A 251 2.90 11.05 3.29
CA ASN A 251 3.75 12.23 3.43
C ASN A 251 4.89 12.26 2.38
N ALA A 252 5.40 11.10 1.96
CA ALA A 252 6.39 11.02 0.90
C ALA A 252 5.78 11.12 -0.51
N PHE A 253 4.63 10.49 -0.74
CA PHE A 253 4.01 10.39 -2.05
C PHE A 253 3.30 11.68 -2.48
N TRP A 254 2.52 12.29 -1.59
CA TRP A 254 1.67 13.42 -1.94
C TRP A 254 2.46 14.61 -2.50
N PRO A 255 3.59 15.05 -1.88
CA PRO A 255 4.43 16.10 -2.46
C PRO A 255 5.04 15.70 -3.82
N LEU A 256 5.48 14.45 -3.99
CA LEU A 256 6.01 13.98 -5.27
C LEU A 256 4.94 14.06 -6.37
N TYR A 257 3.74 13.60 -6.07
CA TYR A 257 2.59 13.64 -6.98
C TYR A 257 2.23 15.08 -7.37
N ARG A 258 2.16 16.01 -6.40
CA ARG A 258 1.85 17.42 -6.65
C ARG A 258 2.93 18.14 -7.44
N ALA A 259 4.18 17.79 -7.27
CA ALA A 259 5.30 18.34 -8.05
C ALA A 259 5.46 17.69 -9.44
N GLY A 260 4.90 16.50 -9.64
CA GLY A 260 4.97 15.75 -10.90
C GLY A 260 6.43 15.45 -11.33
N PRO A 261 6.74 15.52 -12.63
CA PRO A 261 8.09 15.23 -13.15
C PRO A 261 9.21 16.07 -12.52
N ARG A 262 8.91 17.27 -12.03
CA ARG A 262 9.89 18.15 -11.35
C ARG A 262 10.31 17.68 -9.98
N SER A 263 9.68 16.65 -9.42
CA SER A 263 10.01 16.11 -8.09
C SER A 263 11.35 15.37 -8.03
N GLY A 264 11.99 15.08 -9.16
CA GLY A 264 13.26 14.33 -9.22
C GLY A 264 13.13 12.84 -8.84
N TYR A 265 11.92 12.29 -8.76
CA TYR A 265 11.68 10.90 -8.37
C TYR A 265 12.37 9.89 -9.29
N LEU A 266 12.56 10.23 -10.57
CA LEU A 266 13.05 9.29 -11.57
C LEU A 266 14.50 8.88 -11.33
N ASP A 267 15.35 9.79 -10.87
CA ASP A 267 16.75 9.50 -10.54
C ASP A 267 16.83 8.54 -9.35
N GLU A 268 15.98 8.73 -8.33
CA GLU A 268 15.92 7.81 -7.22
C GLU A 268 15.32 6.47 -7.62
N TYR A 269 14.29 6.45 -8.45
CA TYR A 269 13.71 5.24 -9.01
C TYR A 269 14.76 4.41 -9.75
N ARG A 270 15.63 5.07 -10.57
CA ARG A 270 16.76 4.45 -11.26
C ARG A 270 17.78 3.85 -10.30
N ARG A 271 18.20 4.62 -9.30
CA ARG A 271 19.19 4.15 -8.30
C ARG A 271 18.69 2.94 -7.50
N ARG A 272 17.39 2.82 -7.26
CA ARG A 272 16.79 1.74 -6.48
C ARG A 272 16.50 0.48 -7.29
N GLN A 273 16.74 0.49 -8.62
CA GLN A 273 16.40 -0.65 -9.47
C GLN A 273 17.22 -1.92 -9.16
N ALA A 274 16.52 -2.98 -8.75
CA ALA A 274 17.11 -4.27 -8.46
C ALA A 274 17.60 -5.02 -9.70
N LEU A 275 17.09 -4.67 -10.88
CA LEU A 275 17.39 -5.40 -12.12
C LEU A 275 18.52 -4.79 -12.93
N THR A 276 18.96 -3.57 -12.67
CA THR A 276 20.04 -2.91 -13.44
C THR A 276 21.33 -3.75 -13.37
N GLY A 277 21.91 -4.05 -14.52
CA GLY A 277 23.10 -4.89 -14.66
C GLY A 277 22.83 -6.40 -14.53
N GLN A 278 21.60 -6.83 -14.26
CA GLN A 278 21.25 -8.23 -14.11
C GLN A 278 20.87 -8.88 -15.44
N ARG A 279 21.09 -10.20 -15.53
CA ARG A 279 20.54 -11.01 -16.60
C ARG A 279 19.11 -11.43 -16.27
N VAL A 280 18.24 -11.30 -17.24
CA VAL A 280 16.79 -11.54 -17.07
C VAL A 280 16.23 -12.36 -18.23
N LEU A 281 15.15 -13.08 -17.92
CA LEU A 281 14.27 -13.67 -18.92
C LEU A 281 13.08 -12.71 -19.15
N VAL A 282 12.99 -12.18 -20.35
CA VAL A 282 11.88 -11.32 -20.80
C VAL A 282 10.85 -12.19 -21.49
N THR A 283 9.66 -12.29 -20.94
CA THR A 283 8.54 -13.06 -21.50
C THR A 283 7.49 -12.09 -22.04
N PRO A 284 7.35 -11.92 -23.36
CA PRO A 284 6.31 -11.08 -23.96
C PRO A 284 4.93 -11.73 -23.80
N ARG A 285 3.86 -10.94 -23.94
CA ARG A 285 2.48 -11.48 -23.96
C ARG A 285 2.26 -12.48 -25.09
N ARG A 286 2.93 -12.28 -26.22
CA ARG A 286 2.93 -13.17 -27.39
C ARG A 286 4.35 -13.37 -27.85
N GLY A 287 4.76 -14.63 -28.03
CA GLY A 287 6.11 -15.01 -28.44
C GLY A 287 6.88 -15.78 -27.38
N ALA A 288 8.08 -16.24 -27.73
CA ALA A 288 8.94 -17.01 -26.84
C ALA A 288 9.69 -16.10 -25.85
N PRO A 289 9.96 -16.59 -24.62
CA PRO A 289 10.86 -15.91 -23.69
C PRO A 289 12.26 -15.74 -24.28
N ARG A 290 12.91 -14.60 -24.00
CA ARG A 290 14.25 -14.28 -24.47
C ARG A 290 15.12 -13.78 -23.33
N ALA A 291 16.36 -14.22 -23.29
CA ALA A 291 17.34 -13.73 -22.33
C ALA A 291 17.87 -12.35 -22.77
N ALA A 292 18.08 -11.49 -21.77
CA ALA A 292 18.58 -10.14 -21.98
C ALA A 292 19.36 -9.64 -20.75
N GLN A 293 20.20 -8.64 -20.96
CA GLN A 293 20.85 -7.89 -19.88
C GLN A 293 20.16 -6.53 -19.69
N VAL A 294 19.79 -6.23 -18.46
CA VAL A 294 19.16 -4.93 -18.11
C VAL A 294 20.22 -3.85 -18.09
N GLN A 295 20.00 -2.77 -18.82
CA GLN A 295 20.88 -1.61 -18.87
C GLN A 295 20.43 -0.47 -17.95
N GLY A 296 19.13 -0.37 -17.68
CA GLY A 296 18.58 0.66 -16.79
C GLY A 296 17.14 0.99 -17.10
N ILE A 297 16.75 2.22 -16.75
CA ILE A 297 15.40 2.78 -16.95
C ILE A 297 15.53 4.08 -17.75
N ASP A 298 14.71 4.24 -18.78
CA ASP A 298 14.64 5.48 -19.57
C ASP A 298 13.77 6.58 -18.90
N ASP A 299 13.64 7.72 -19.57
CA ASP A 299 12.85 8.86 -19.05
C ASP A 299 11.34 8.62 -19.02
N GLU A 300 10.85 7.59 -19.71
CA GLU A 300 9.46 7.16 -19.71
C GLU A 300 9.20 5.98 -18.75
N CYS A 301 10.14 5.69 -17.84
CA CYS A 301 10.08 4.56 -16.90
C CYS A 301 10.03 3.18 -17.58
N LYS A 302 10.48 3.04 -18.83
CA LYS A 302 10.61 1.77 -19.53
C LYS A 302 11.89 1.06 -19.10
N LEU A 303 11.87 -0.28 -19.08
CA LEU A 303 13.05 -1.08 -18.82
C LEU A 303 13.88 -1.19 -20.10
N VAL A 304 15.10 -0.67 -20.08
CA VAL A 304 16.05 -0.76 -21.19
C VAL A 304 16.85 -2.04 -21.04
N VAL A 305 16.75 -2.91 -22.03
CA VAL A 305 17.45 -4.19 -22.05
C VAL A 305 18.21 -4.38 -23.36
N ARG A 306 19.25 -5.20 -23.33
CA ARG A 306 19.93 -5.69 -24.52
C ARG A 306 19.73 -7.19 -24.60
N PHE A 307 19.00 -7.66 -25.61
CA PHE A 307 18.79 -9.08 -25.86
C PHE A 307 20.07 -9.77 -26.29
N ASP A 308 20.23 -11.04 -25.93
CA ASP A 308 21.35 -11.84 -26.37
C ASP A 308 21.40 -11.91 -27.90
N GLY A 309 22.57 -11.66 -28.46
CA GLY A 309 22.80 -11.61 -29.92
C GLY A 309 22.41 -10.29 -30.61
N GLU A 310 21.83 -9.31 -29.86
CA GLU A 310 21.49 -8.01 -30.41
C GLU A 310 22.49 -6.93 -29.99
N SER A 311 22.87 -6.04 -30.91
CA SER A 311 23.78 -4.91 -30.65
C SER A 311 23.05 -3.69 -30.09
N ARG A 312 21.77 -3.52 -30.42
CA ARG A 312 20.98 -2.35 -30.01
C ARG A 312 20.11 -2.67 -28.80
N PRO A 313 20.01 -1.74 -27.83
CA PRO A 313 19.08 -1.89 -26.72
C PRO A 313 17.64 -1.72 -27.18
N ALA A 314 16.71 -2.34 -26.43
CA ALA A 314 15.27 -2.20 -26.58
C ALA A 314 14.66 -1.66 -25.28
N ALA A 315 13.70 -0.74 -25.42
CA ALA A 315 12.92 -0.22 -24.28
C ALA A 315 11.59 -0.98 -24.16
N LEU A 316 11.35 -1.61 -23.01
CA LEU A 316 10.22 -2.49 -22.77
C LEU A 316 9.11 -1.77 -22.00
N ASN A 317 7.87 -1.88 -22.49
CA ASN A 317 6.70 -1.38 -21.81
C ASN A 317 6.21 -2.38 -20.75
N SER A 318 5.87 -1.88 -19.59
CA SER A 318 5.45 -2.67 -18.44
C SER A 318 4.15 -3.49 -18.64
N GLY A 319 3.31 -3.10 -19.61
CA GLY A 319 2.08 -3.81 -19.95
C GLY A 319 2.26 -4.96 -20.94
N GLU A 320 3.40 -5.08 -21.59
CA GLU A 320 3.63 -5.97 -22.73
C GLU A 320 4.48 -7.19 -22.36
N VAL A 321 5.26 -7.11 -21.28
CA VAL A 321 6.20 -8.15 -20.87
C VAL A 321 6.13 -8.45 -19.38
N SER A 322 6.58 -9.67 -19.02
CA SER A 322 7.02 -10.02 -17.67
C SER A 322 8.53 -10.25 -17.66
N VAL A 323 9.17 -9.93 -16.51
CA VAL A 323 10.63 -10.03 -16.37
C VAL A 323 10.97 -10.84 -15.11
N ARG A 324 11.86 -11.85 -15.27
CA ARG A 324 12.37 -12.66 -14.16
C ARG A 324 13.90 -12.64 -14.20
N LEU A 325 14.52 -12.68 -13.03
CA LEU A 325 15.98 -12.95 -12.92
C LEU A 325 16.28 -14.34 -13.44
N LEU A 326 17.41 -14.49 -14.13
CA LEU A 326 17.99 -15.76 -14.59
C LEU A 326 18.90 -16.36 -13.54
#